data_6421c1272ebf137b75cd309db8af0fa3
#
_entry.id   6421c1272ebf137b75cd309db8af0fa3
#
_cell.length_a   1.000
_cell.length_b   1.000
_cell.length_c   1.000
_cell.angle_alpha   90.00
_cell.angle_beta   90.00
_cell.angle_gamma   90.00
#
_symmetry.space_group_name_H-M   'P 1'
#
loop_
_entity.id
_entity.type
_entity.pdbx_description
1 polymer ?
#
loop_
_entity_poly.entity_id
_entity_poly.type
_entity_poly.pdbx_seq_one_letter_code
_entity_poly.pdbx_strand_id
1 'polypeptide(L)'
;PEQHLRHWCQVKNEICEYVFENYKRPANHKFLSDLSEMVHDIKNRPVKINQNRLYSYAQSDYKAKTLWKKFGGQEPFISYNIWGTITGRLSTMENTFPILNLKKEIADVVIPTNDAFLQLDFNGAEIRSLISLSGKDQPDGDIHLWNMENIYRNIGSRDKAKQRFFAWLYNPNSQDHLTNRFYNREK
;
A
#
# COMPACT_ATOMS: atom_id res chain seq x y z
N PRO A 1 -12.84 2.53 -36.50
CA PRO A 1 -12.03 2.49 -35.27
C PRO A 1 -11.12 3.72 -35.13
N GLU A 2 -10.40 4.11 -36.21
CA GLU A 2 -9.43 5.21 -36.17
C GLU A 2 -10.06 6.59 -35.92
N GLN A 3 -11.22 6.87 -36.51
CA GLN A 3 -11.94 8.12 -36.28
C GLN A 3 -12.38 8.28 -34.81
N HIS A 4 -12.84 7.20 -34.16
CA HIS A 4 -13.19 7.21 -32.75
C HIS A 4 -11.98 7.45 -31.86
N LEU A 5 -10.83 6.86 -32.20
CA LEU A 5 -9.59 7.09 -31.47
C LEU A 5 -9.12 8.55 -31.59
N ARG A 6 -9.15 9.11 -32.78
CA ARG A 6 -8.79 10.53 -33.01
C ARG A 6 -9.72 11.46 -32.25
N HIS A 7 -11.02 11.24 -32.31
CA HIS A 7 -11.99 12.05 -31.54
C HIS A 7 -11.74 11.94 -30.04
N TRP A 8 -11.50 10.72 -29.51
CA TRP A 8 -11.19 10.52 -28.10
C TRP A 8 -9.92 11.27 -27.69
N CYS A 9 -8.84 11.20 -28.49
CA CYS A 9 -7.62 11.94 -28.23
C CYS A 9 -7.86 13.46 -28.24
N GLN A 10 -8.65 13.96 -29.15
CA GLN A 10 -9.01 15.37 -29.23
C GLN A 10 -9.75 15.83 -27.96
N VAL A 11 -10.81 15.14 -27.57
CA VAL A 11 -11.58 15.46 -26.36
C VAL A 11 -10.70 15.41 -25.11
N LYS A 12 -9.84 14.39 -25.01
CA LYS A 12 -8.87 14.28 -23.90
C LYS A 12 -7.95 15.49 -23.84
N ASN A 13 -7.41 15.93 -24.98
CA ASN A 13 -6.50 17.06 -25.02
C ASN A 13 -7.25 18.36 -24.64
N GLU A 14 -8.43 18.60 -25.14
CA GLU A 14 -9.27 19.76 -24.78
C GLU A 14 -9.54 19.80 -23.26
N ILE A 15 -9.86 18.66 -22.65
CA ILE A 15 -10.02 18.57 -21.18
C ILE A 15 -8.71 18.89 -20.45
N CYS A 16 -7.59 18.34 -20.91
CA CYS A 16 -6.29 18.60 -20.29
C CYS A 16 -5.91 20.09 -20.39
N GLU A 17 -6.07 20.69 -21.55
CA GLU A 17 -5.80 22.11 -21.78
C GLU A 17 -6.67 22.97 -20.85
N TYR A 18 -7.97 22.73 -20.81
CA TYR A 18 -8.89 23.43 -19.91
C TYR A 18 -8.47 23.33 -18.43
N VAL A 19 -8.07 22.13 -17.99
CA VAL A 19 -7.61 21.92 -16.59
C VAL A 19 -6.33 22.68 -16.33
N PHE A 20 -5.35 22.64 -17.25
CA PHE A 20 -4.07 23.33 -17.06
C PHE A 20 -4.21 24.86 -17.08
N GLU A 21 -5.15 25.39 -17.83
CA GLU A 21 -5.41 26.82 -17.89
C GLU A 21 -6.19 27.34 -16.67
N ASN A 22 -7.13 26.55 -16.14
CA ASN A 22 -8.07 27.01 -15.14
C ASN A 22 -7.76 26.55 -13.71
N TYR A 23 -6.87 25.57 -13.52
CA TYR A 23 -6.56 25.03 -12.20
C TYR A 23 -5.07 25.09 -11.89
N LYS A 24 -4.76 25.58 -10.70
CA LYS A 24 -3.38 25.57 -10.20
C LYS A 24 -2.93 24.15 -9.90
N ARG A 25 -1.73 23.79 -10.36
CA ARG A 25 -1.12 22.49 -10.03
C ARG A 25 -0.98 22.33 -8.51
N PRO A 26 -1.41 21.20 -7.94
CA PRO A 26 -1.25 20.93 -6.52
C PRO A 26 0.23 20.84 -6.14
N ALA A 27 0.55 21.12 -4.87
CA ALA A 27 1.94 21.07 -4.39
C ALA A 27 2.63 19.72 -4.59
N ASN A 28 1.86 18.63 -4.53
CA ASN A 28 2.36 17.26 -4.74
C ASN A 28 2.24 16.76 -6.19
N HIS A 29 2.05 17.65 -7.17
CA HIS A 29 1.88 17.29 -8.59
C HIS A 29 3.04 16.43 -9.10
N LYS A 30 4.29 16.82 -8.78
CA LYS A 30 5.47 16.04 -9.20
C LYS A 30 5.43 14.61 -8.65
N PHE A 31 5.17 14.47 -7.35
CA PHE A 31 5.04 13.14 -6.73
C PHE A 31 3.96 12.28 -7.40
N LEU A 32 2.79 12.85 -7.68
CA LEU A 32 1.70 12.13 -8.33
C LEU A 32 2.03 11.74 -9.78
N SER A 33 2.79 12.57 -10.49
CA SER A 33 3.27 12.27 -11.84
C SER A 33 4.27 11.10 -11.82
N ASP A 34 5.27 11.19 -10.94
CA ASP A 34 6.29 10.13 -10.77
C ASP A 34 5.63 8.80 -10.34
N LEU A 35 4.65 8.85 -9.44
CA LEU A 35 3.87 7.69 -9.01
C LEU A 35 3.06 7.09 -10.18
N SER A 36 2.42 7.91 -10.99
CA SER A 36 1.65 7.46 -12.16
C SER A 36 2.55 6.79 -13.20
N GLU A 37 3.73 7.33 -13.45
CA GLU A 37 4.72 6.76 -14.35
C GLU A 37 5.21 5.40 -13.83
N MET A 38 5.58 5.31 -12.56
CA MET A 38 5.99 4.06 -11.93
C MET A 38 4.90 2.98 -12.01
N VAL A 39 3.65 3.33 -11.71
CA VAL A 39 2.52 2.40 -11.79
C VAL A 39 2.25 1.96 -13.23
N HIS A 40 2.42 2.86 -14.21
CA HIS A 40 2.32 2.53 -15.62
C HIS A 40 3.41 1.55 -16.05
N ASP A 41 4.64 1.74 -15.63
CA ASP A 41 5.75 0.83 -15.90
C ASP A 41 5.50 -0.57 -15.33
N ILE A 42 5.03 -0.65 -14.09
CA ILE A 42 4.68 -1.93 -13.45
C ILE A 42 3.59 -2.65 -14.25
N LYS A 43 2.56 -1.93 -14.69
CA LYS A 43 1.44 -2.49 -15.45
C LYS A 43 1.87 -3.16 -16.76
N ASN A 44 2.94 -2.68 -17.36
CA ASN A 44 3.42 -3.17 -18.66
C ASN A 44 4.47 -4.29 -18.55
N ARG A 45 4.78 -4.73 -17.32
CA ARG A 45 5.74 -5.82 -17.06
C ARG A 45 5.02 -7.02 -16.45
N PRO A 46 5.15 -8.22 -17.05
CA PRO A 46 4.56 -9.42 -16.48
C PRO A 46 5.27 -9.82 -15.18
N VAL A 47 4.51 -10.41 -14.27
CA VAL A 47 5.02 -10.98 -13.02
C VAL A 47 5.44 -12.42 -13.27
N LYS A 48 6.69 -12.74 -12.98
CA LYS A 48 7.15 -14.11 -13.02
C LYS A 48 6.63 -14.90 -11.83
N ILE A 49 5.97 -16.03 -12.10
CA ILE A 49 5.40 -16.90 -11.08
C ILE A 49 6.00 -18.31 -11.20
N ASN A 50 6.37 -18.88 -10.07
CA ASN A 50 6.71 -20.29 -9.97
C ASN A 50 5.42 -21.12 -10.07
N GLN A 51 5.10 -21.57 -11.27
CA GLN A 51 3.87 -22.31 -11.57
C GLN A 51 3.79 -23.63 -10.79
N ASN A 52 4.90 -24.33 -10.62
CA ASN A 52 4.93 -25.59 -9.89
C ASN A 52 4.61 -25.39 -8.39
N ARG A 53 5.17 -24.34 -7.77
CA ARG A 53 4.84 -24.00 -6.38
C ARG A 53 3.39 -23.56 -6.23
N LEU A 54 2.91 -22.71 -7.12
CA LEU A 54 1.51 -22.27 -7.08
C LEU A 54 0.56 -23.44 -7.22
N TYR A 55 0.85 -24.40 -8.13
CA TYR A 55 0.08 -25.62 -8.28
C TYR A 55 0.13 -26.47 -6.99
N SER A 56 1.30 -26.64 -6.40
CA SER A 56 1.46 -27.39 -5.14
C SER A 56 0.62 -26.79 -4.01
N TYR A 57 0.68 -25.47 -3.82
CA TYR A 57 -0.15 -24.78 -2.81
C TYR A 57 -1.64 -24.89 -3.10
N ALA A 58 -2.04 -24.90 -4.37
CA ALA A 58 -3.43 -25.00 -4.79
C ALA A 58 -4.09 -26.33 -4.41
N GLN A 59 -3.29 -27.37 -4.05
CA GLN A 59 -3.83 -28.66 -3.57
C GLN A 59 -4.38 -28.58 -2.14
N SER A 60 -3.86 -27.64 -1.32
CA SER A 60 -4.17 -27.57 0.12
C SER A 60 -4.75 -26.23 0.56
N ASP A 61 -4.50 -25.13 -0.17
CA ASP A 61 -4.98 -23.78 0.18
C ASP A 61 -6.01 -23.26 -0.81
N TYR A 62 -7.15 -22.84 -0.29
CA TYR A 62 -8.26 -22.31 -1.11
C TYR A 62 -7.88 -21.03 -1.89
N LYS A 63 -7.10 -20.12 -1.29
CA LYS A 63 -6.66 -18.89 -1.97
C LYS A 63 -5.67 -19.20 -3.08
N ALA A 64 -4.73 -20.10 -2.83
CA ALA A 64 -3.81 -20.56 -3.86
C ALA A 64 -4.55 -21.29 -5.00
N LYS A 65 -5.59 -22.06 -4.69
CA LYS A 65 -6.45 -22.70 -5.70
C LYS A 65 -7.17 -21.67 -6.58
N THR A 66 -7.63 -20.58 -5.97
CA THR A 66 -8.28 -19.47 -6.71
C THR A 66 -7.27 -18.76 -7.61
N LEU A 67 -6.05 -18.52 -7.12
CA LEU A 67 -4.97 -17.95 -7.91
C LEU A 67 -4.57 -18.86 -9.08
N TRP A 68 -4.43 -20.16 -8.81
CA TRP A 68 -4.12 -21.15 -9.84
C TRP A 68 -5.18 -21.19 -10.95
N LYS A 69 -6.47 -21.20 -10.58
CA LYS A 69 -7.55 -21.16 -11.56
C LYS A 69 -7.50 -19.93 -12.47
N LYS A 70 -7.04 -18.80 -11.96
CA LYS A 70 -7.04 -17.53 -12.66
C LYS A 70 -5.74 -17.29 -13.44
N PHE A 71 -4.59 -17.71 -12.91
CA PHE A 71 -3.27 -17.35 -13.42
C PHE A 71 -2.36 -18.55 -13.69
N GLY A 72 -2.84 -19.78 -13.51
CA GLY A 72 -2.08 -21.00 -13.80
C GLY A 72 -1.69 -21.07 -15.26
N GLY A 73 -0.40 -21.33 -15.53
CA GLY A 73 0.14 -21.38 -16.88
C GLY A 73 0.32 -20.02 -17.57
N GLN A 74 0.14 -18.90 -16.87
CA GLN A 74 0.25 -17.55 -17.42
C GLN A 74 1.29 -16.72 -16.66
N GLU A 75 1.79 -15.69 -17.31
CA GLU A 75 2.54 -14.59 -16.68
C GLU A 75 1.58 -13.40 -16.50
N PRO A 76 0.97 -13.23 -15.32
CA PRO A 76 0.00 -12.18 -15.10
C PRO A 76 0.66 -10.82 -14.96
N PHE A 77 -0.17 -9.77 -15.11
CA PHE A 77 0.23 -8.40 -14.87
C PHE A 77 -0.34 -7.87 -13.55
N ILE A 78 0.35 -6.90 -12.96
CA ILE A 78 -0.15 -6.12 -11.83
C ILE A 78 -0.62 -4.77 -12.36
N SER A 79 -1.82 -4.35 -11.97
CA SER A 79 -2.28 -2.99 -12.20
C SER A 79 -2.75 -2.40 -10.89
N TYR A 80 -2.23 -1.21 -10.56
CA TYR A 80 -2.61 -0.49 -9.35
C TYR A 80 -3.62 0.62 -9.64
N ASN A 81 -4.56 0.79 -8.71
CA ASN A 81 -5.40 1.97 -8.62
C ASN A 81 -4.80 2.91 -7.57
N ILE A 82 -4.30 4.07 -8.02
CA ILE A 82 -3.72 5.11 -7.16
C ILE A 82 -4.78 5.94 -6.44
N TRP A 83 -6.04 5.85 -6.86
CA TRP A 83 -7.17 6.60 -6.31
C TRP A 83 -8.20 5.70 -5.61
N GLY A 84 -7.88 4.41 -5.43
CA GLY A 84 -8.81 3.39 -4.94
C GLY A 84 -9.09 3.44 -3.45
N THR A 85 -8.35 4.22 -2.66
CA THR A 85 -8.51 4.29 -1.20
C THR A 85 -8.52 5.73 -0.71
N ILE A 86 -9.28 6.01 0.33
CA ILE A 86 -9.34 7.35 0.98
C ILE A 86 -7.98 7.74 1.57
N THR A 87 -7.20 6.76 1.99
CA THR A 87 -5.89 6.98 2.63
C THR A 87 -4.73 7.13 1.64
N GLY A 88 -4.98 7.09 0.33
CA GLY A 88 -3.95 7.16 -0.71
C GLY A 88 -3.10 5.90 -0.86
N ARG A 89 -3.45 4.80 -0.20
CA ARG A 89 -2.75 3.51 -0.40
C ARG A 89 -3.10 2.94 -1.76
N LEU A 90 -2.11 2.36 -2.43
CA LEU A 90 -2.34 1.61 -3.67
C LEU A 90 -3.27 0.43 -3.41
N SER A 91 -4.18 0.17 -4.33
CA SER A 91 -4.96 -1.06 -4.38
C SER A 91 -4.77 -1.74 -5.74
N THR A 92 -4.87 -3.06 -5.78
CA THR A 92 -4.81 -3.78 -7.05
C THR A 92 -6.15 -3.69 -7.79
N MET A 93 -6.08 -3.48 -9.10
CA MET A 93 -7.26 -3.49 -9.96
C MET A 93 -7.85 -4.91 -10.06
N GLU A 94 -9.15 -4.99 -10.30
CA GLU A 94 -9.81 -6.25 -10.57
C GLU A 94 -9.18 -6.97 -11.79
N ASN A 95 -9.20 -8.28 -11.75
CA ASN A 95 -8.66 -9.13 -12.81
C ASN A 95 -7.15 -9.03 -13.06
N THR A 96 -6.39 -8.39 -12.18
CA THR A 96 -4.93 -8.38 -12.18
C THR A 96 -4.38 -9.24 -11.03
N PHE A 97 -3.07 -9.53 -11.04
CA PHE A 97 -2.46 -10.33 -10.00
C PHE A 97 -2.52 -9.63 -8.64
N PRO A 98 -3.09 -10.24 -7.60
CA PRO A 98 -3.41 -9.56 -6.34
C PRO A 98 -2.20 -9.51 -5.38
N ILE A 99 -1.10 -8.91 -5.82
CA ILE A 99 0.18 -8.88 -5.09
C ILE A 99 0.04 -8.34 -3.66
N LEU A 100 -0.80 -7.31 -3.44
CA LEU A 100 -1.01 -6.68 -2.13
C LEU A 100 -1.82 -7.56 -1.16
N ASN A 101 -2.57 -8.53 -1.68
CA ASN A 101 -3.43 -9.43 -0.90
C ASN A 101 -2.89 -10.86 -0.83
N LEU A 102 -1.66 -11.05 -1.29
CA LEU A 102 -1.03 -12.36 -1.28
C LEU A 102 -0.72 -12.77 0.16
N LYS A 103 -1.12 -13.99 0.54
CA LYS A 103 -0.74 -14.53 1.84
C LYS A 103 0.77 -14.72 1.92
N LYS A 104 1.35 -14.44 3.10
CA LYS A 104 2.78 -14.58 3.35
C LYS A 104 3.29 -15.98 3.03
N GLU A 105 2.49 -17.00 3.34
CA GLU A 105 2.82 -18.43 3.16
C GLU A 105 2.91 -18.84 1.69
N ILE A 106 2.29 -18.08 0.79
CA ILE A 106 2.33 -18.32 -0.65
C ILE A 106 3.03 -17.21 -1.44
N ALA A 107 3.63 -16.23 -0.74
CA ALA A 107 4.29 -15.10 -1.39
C ALA A 107 5.53 -15.52 -2.20
N ASP A 108 6.16 -16.61 -1.85
CA ASP A 108 7.31 -17.20 -2.52
C ASP A 108 7.01 -17.82 -3.91
N VAL A 109 5.74 -17.79 -4.33
CA VAL A 109 5.38 -18.10 -5.72
C VAL A 109 5.85 -17.02 -6.69
N VAL A 110 6.00 -15.78 -6.22
CA VAL A 110 6.53 -14.69 -7.04
C VAL A 110 8.04 -14.80 -7.13
N ILE A 111 8.56 -14.75 -8.34
CA ILE A 111 9.99 -14.87 -8.63
C ILE A 111 10.53 -13.50 -9.05
N PRO A 112 11.69 -13.05 -8.53
CA PRO A 112 12.32 -11.83 -9.02
C PRO A 112 12.72 -11.97 -10.50
N THR A 113 12.67 -10.87 -11.23
CA THR A 113 13.13 -10.83 -12.63
C THR A 113 14.66 -10.72 -12.76
N ASN A 114 15.30 -10.36 -11.66
CA ASN A 114 16.73 -10.29 -11.44
C ASN A 114 17.14 -11.23 -10.28
N ASP A 115 18.22 -10.94 -9.58
CA ASP A 115 18.80 -11.89 -8.60
C ASP A 115 18.03 -11.95 -7.29
N ALA A 116 17.35 -10.88 -6.87
CA ALA A 116 16.70 -10.81 -5.57
C ALA A 116 15.56 -9.80 -5.49
N PHE A 117 14.70 -9.96 -4.48
CA PHE A 117 13.79 -8.91 -4.01
C PHE A 117 14.45 -8.06 -2.92
N LEU A 118 14.28 -6.74 -3.01
CA LEU A 118 14.53 -5.84 -1.91
C LEU A 118 13.18 -5.42 -1.32
N GLN A 119 12.96 -5.74 -0.05
CA GLN A 119 11.78 -5.31 0.68
C GLN A 119 12.13 -4.14 1.59
N LEU A 120 11.48 -3.00 1.37
CA LEU A 120 11.60 -1.81 2.19
C LEU A 120 10.26 -1.53 2.87
N ASP A 121 10.28 -1.33 4.18
CA ASP A 121 9.08 -1.00 4.96
C ASP A 121 9.43 0.01 6.04
N PHE A 122 8.52 0.96 6.29
CA PHE A 122 8.69 1.92 7.37
C PHE A 122 8.27 1.30 8.71
N ASN A 123 9.14 1.39 9.68
CA ASN A 123 8.81 1.00 11.05
C ASN A 123 7.77 1.96 11.64
N GLY A 124 6.48 1.58 11.56
CA GLY A 124 5.36 2.34 12.12
C GLY A 124 5.13 3.71 11.46
N ALA A 125 5.00 3.75 10.13
CA ALA A 125 4.86 4.99 9.35
C ALA A 125 3.80 5.96 9.93
N GLU A 126 2.61 5.47 10.27
CA GLU A 126 1.53 6.29 10.80
C GLU A 126 1.90 6.95 12.16
N ILE A 127 2.53 6.19 13.06
CA ILE A 127 2.95 6.74 14.36
C ILE A 127 4.04 7.78 14.18
N ARG A 128 5.02 7.48 13.33
CA ARG A 128 6.14 8.40 13.05
C ARG A 128 5.65 9.68 12.39
N SER A 129 4.67 9.59 11.50
CA SER A 129 4.03 10.76 10.92
C SER A 129 3.32 11.61 11.99
N LEU A 130 2.59 10.97 12.92
CA LEU A 130 1.93 11.66 14.03
C LEU A 130 2.95 12.36 14.94
N ILE A 131 4.07 11.69 15.28
CA ILE A 131 5.14 12.28 16.10
C ILE A 131 5.75 13.48 15.38
N SER A 132 6.04 13.36 14.07
CA SER A 132 6.56 14.46 13.25
C SER A 132 5.62 15.65 13.22
N LEU A 133 4.32 15.43 13.00
CA LEU A 133 3.30 16.48 13.01
C LEU A 133 3.15 17.16 14.38
N SER A 134 3.44 16.44 15.47
CA SER A 134 3.43 17.00 16.83
C SER A 134 4.68 17.78 17.20
N GLY A 135 5.68 17.85 16.31
CA GLY A 135 6.96 18.51 16.53
C GLY A 135 7.85 17.84 17.59
N LYS A 136 7.61 16.56 17.90
CA LYS A 136 8.43 15.79 18.82
C LYS A 136 9.54 15.05 18.11
N ASP A 137 10.62 14.77 18.85
CA ASP A 137 11.72 13.97 18.35
C ASP A 137 11.29 12.53 18.05
N GLN A 138 11.86 11.98 16.99
CA GLN A 138 11.58 10.61 16.58
C GLN A 138 12.32 9.63 17.50
N PRO A 139 11.61 8.68 18.12
CA PRO A 139 12.26 7.63 18.86
C PRO A 139 13.12 6.72 17.96
N ASP A 140 14.25 6.27 18.47
CA ASP A 140 15.08 5.28 17.80
C ASP A 140 14.46 3.87 17.87
N GLY A 141 14.83 3.02 16.91
CA GLY A 141 14.45 1.62 16.88
C GLY A 141 12.97 1.34 16.58
N ASP A 142 12.45 0.25 17.13
CA ASP A 142 11.05 -0.16 16.91
C ASP A 142 10.08 0.69 17.74
N ILE A 143 9.25 1.46 17.05
CA ILE A 143 8.32 2.40 17.68
C ILE A 143 7.25 1.72 18.56
N HIS A 144 6.90 0.46 18.28
CA HIS A 144 5.92 -0.26 19.10
C HIS A 144 6.55 -0.78 20.39
N LEU A 145 7.82 -1.17 20.36
CA LEU A 145 8.59 -1.45 21.58
C LEU A 145 8.76 -0.19 22.39
N TRP A 146 9.14 0.91 21.76
CA TRP A 146 9.26 2.19 22.44
C TRP A 146 7.95 2.61 23.12
N ASN A 147 6.81 2.47 22.44
CA ASN A 147 5.49 2.74 23.04
C ASN A 147 5.20 1.82 24.23
N MET A 148 5.55 0.54 24.13
CA MET A 148 5.37 -0.42 25.21
C MET A 148 6.14 0.03 26.46
N GLU A 149 7.40 0.43 26.29
CA GLU A 149 8.29 0.83 27.39
C GLU A 149 7.92 2.19 27.98
N ASN A 150 7.74 3.19 27.12
CA ASN A 150 7.64 4.59 27.54
C ASN A 150 6.20 5.07 27.79
N ILE A 151 5.21 4.47 27.13
CA ILE A 151 3.80 4.85 27.29
C ILE A 151 3.03 3.82 28.11
N TYR A 152 3.18 2.54 27.79
CA TYR A 152 2.38 1.48 28.38
C TYR A 152 3.04 0.79 29.59
N ARG A 153 4.15 1.35 30.10
CA ARG A 153 4.82 0.90 31.34
C ARG A 153 5.23 -0.58 31.32
N ASN A 154 5.65 -1.08 30.17
CA ASN A 154 5.98 -2.49 29.94
C ASN A 154 4.82 -3.47 30.20
N ILE A 155 3.58 -3.01 30.11
CA ILE A 155 2.41 -3.87 30.28
C ILE A 155 2.05 -4.52 28.93
N GLY A 156 2.25 -5.82 28.84
CA GLY A 156 1.91 -6.61 27.65
C GLY A 156 3.09 -6.94 26.76
N SER A 157 2.82 -7.15 25.48
CA SER A 157 3.81 -7.43 24.46
C SER A 157 3.84 -6.30 23.42
N ARG A 158 4.89 -6.29 22.57
CA ARG A 158 4.99 -5.40 21.41
C ARG A 158 3.72 -5.39 20.56
N ASP A 159 3.15 -6.57 20.29
CA ASP A 159 1.95 -6.68 19.46
C ASP A 159 0.70 -6.12 20.17
N LYS A 160 0.60 -6.30 21.47
CA LYS A 160 -0.45 -5.64 22.27
C LYS A 160 -0.30 -4.12 22.27
N ALA A 161 0.91 -3.60 22.40
CA ALA A 161 1.20 -2.17 22.28
C ALA A 161 0.78 -1.62 20.91
N LYS A 162 1.10 -2.35 19.84
CA LYS A 162 0.68 -2.04 18.48
C LYS A 162 -0.84 -1.99 18.34
N GLN A 163 -1.54 -3.05 18.77
CA GLN A 163 -3.01 -3.13 18.70
C GLN A 163 -3.66 -2.00 19.50
N ARG A 164 -3.16 -1.74 20.71
CA ARG A 164 -3.65 -0.68 21.58
C ARG A 164 -3.52 0.70 20.96
N PHE A 165 -2.37 1.00 20.39
CA PHE A 165 -2.13 2.27 19.70
C PHE A 165 -3.07 2.45 18.51
N PHE A 166 -3.19 1.45 17.63
CA PHE A 166 -4.07 1.56 16.47
C PHE A 166 -5.55 1.58 16.83
N ALA A 167 -5.97 0.86 17.87
CA ALA A 167 -7.33 0.98 18.40
C ALA A 167 -7.63 2.41 18.86
N TRP A 168 -6.66 3.08 19.51
CA TRP A 168 -6.78 4.47 19.89
C TRP A 168 -6.77 5.41 18.67
N LEU A 169 -5.89 5.18 17.71
CA LEU A 169 -5.73 6.06 16.55
C LEU A 169 -6.97 6.07 15.65
N TYR A 170 -7.51 4.90 15.37
CA TYR A 170 -8.61 4.72 14.41
C TYR A 170 -10.01 4.68 15.02
N ASN A 171 -10.13 4.53 16.34
CA ASN A 171 -11.42 4.59 17.00
C ASN A 171 -11.62 5.93 17.71
N PRO A 172 -12.52 6.81 17.18
CA PRO A 172 -12.80 8.11 17.80
C PRO A 172 -13.25 8.03 19.26
N ASN A 173 -13.88 6.91 19.63
CA ASN A 173 -14.41 6.69 20.97
C ASN A 173 -13.43 6.00 21.93
N SER A 174 -12.21 5.73 21.47
CA SER A 174 -11.20 5.11 22.33
C SER A 174 -10.76 6.07 23.42
N GLN A 175 -10.85 5.61 24.67
CA GLN A 175 -10.46 6.37 25.87
C GLN A 175 -9.16 5.85 26.49
N ASP A 176 -8.16 5.60 25.68
CA ASP A 176 -6.84 5.23 26.19
C ASP A 176 -6.12 6.44 26.80
N HIS A 177 -6.23 6.58 28.10
CA HIS A 177 -5.66 7.73 28.84
C HIS A 177 -4.15 7.85 28.71
N LEU A 178 -3.41 6.73 28.64
CA LEU A 178 -1.96 6.76 28.50
C LEU A 178 -1.55 7.27 27.12
N THR A 179 -2.20 6.77 26.08
CA THR A 179 -1.96 7.21 24.70
C THR A 179 -2.41 8.65 24.49
N ASN A 180 -3.58 9.04 25.00
CA ASN A 180 -4.08 10.41 24.96
C ASN A 180 -3.11 11.39 25.62
N ARG A 181 -2.61 11.05 26.82
CA ARG A 181 -1.68 11.91 27.56
C ARG A 181 -0.38 12.14 26.79
N PHE A 182 0.12 11.15 26.09
CA PHE A 182 1.39 11.25 25.37
C PHE A 182 1.23 11.93 24.02
N TYR A 183 0.28 11.48 23.20
CA TYR A 183 0.08 11.97 21.82
C TYR A 183 -0.85 13.16 21.71
N ASN A 184 -1.61 13.48 22.77
CA ASN A 184 -2.49 14.64 22.85
C ASN A 184 -3.41 14.79 21.63
N ARG A 185 -4.40 13.89 21.50
CA ARG A 185 -5.32 13.79 20.36
C ARG A 185 -6.13 15.08 20.08
N GLU A 186 -6.26 15.95 21.08
CA GLU A 186 -7.10 17.17 21.01
C GLU A 186 -6.33 18.42 20.54
N LYS A 187 -5.08 18.26 20.18
CA LYS A 187 -4.24 19.30 19.56
C LYS A 187 -3.94 18.87 18.14
#